data_8e4bc94e32e7947bcf2951187f542542
#
_entry.id   8e4bc94e32e7947bcf2951187f542542
#
_cell.length_a   1.000
_cell.length_b   1.000
_cell.length_c   1.000
_cell.angle_alpha   90.00
_cell.angle_beta   90.00
_cell.angle_gamma   90.00
#
_symmetry.space_group_name_H-M   'P 1'
#
loop_
_entity.id
_entity.type
_entity.pdbx_description
1 polymer ?
#
loop_
_entity_poly.entity_id
_entity_poly.type
_entity_poly.pdbx_seq_one_letter_code
_entity_poly.pdbx_strand_id
1 'polypeptide(L)'
;MSRRTKAIAAIAGAASIAIIATGCSPSSDSGEEGGKVELSLATFNDFGYTDELLQEYMDENPNVTIVHNRAATSNDARANYFQKLGKEGLADIEAVEVDWFTEAMQYSDLLAEVPADAKGRWLDWKEAAATDGDGRLVGFGTDIGPQGVCYRSDLFAAAGLPTDRAEVAALLEGDWDNFFNVADQYKAATGKPFIDSANSVLQGLVNQLETAYEEPDGTIVATENPDIEDAYNTVVERAVPISAYAGQWSDDWFASMANGEFAAMLCPGWMHGVISGNAPEVTGWDVADVFPGGGGNWGGSYLTVPANGKNVDEALKLADWLTAPEQQVKAFVNAGTFPSQSDAYEDEGLTAFTNEYFNNAPTGEIGVKRAEAVTVATYKGAQFFQFHDALQNAVTRVFDGVEDQTTSWNTWVTEVSAF
;
A
#
# COMPACT_ATOMS: atom_id res chain seq x y z
N MET A 1 -11.81 58.68 -27.22
CA MET A 1 -12.41 59.62 -26.24
C MET A 1 -12.41 58.88 -24.91
N SER A 2 -11.81 59.22 -23.90
CA SER A 2 -11.22 60.30 -23.21
C SER A 2 -10.53 59.75 -21.97
N ARG A 3 -9.29 60.07 -21.85
CA ARG A 3 -8.38 60.00 -20.72
C ARG A 3 -9.05 60.54 -19.41
N ARG A 4 -8.69 59.98 -18.27
CA ARG A 4 -8.27 60.78 -17.10
C ARG A 4 -7.39 59.98 -16.14
N THR A 5 -6.13 60.30 -16.14
CA THR A 5 -5.09 60.18 -15.16
C THR A 5 -5.40 60.99 -13.91
N LYS A 6 -5.09 60.49 -12.72
CA LYS A 6 -4.70 61.33 -11.55
C LYS A 6 -3.64 60.61 -10.77
N ALA A 7 -2.52 61.28 -10.62
CA ALA A 7 -1.37 60.99 -9.80
C ALA A 7 -1.46 61.80 -8.48
N ILE A 8 -0.44 61.58 -7.59
CA ILE A 8 -0.01 62.38 -6.42
C ILE A 8 -0.54 61.81 -5.09
N ALA A 9 0.24 61.57 -4.03
CA ALA A 9 1.54 62.11 -3.60
C ALA A 9 2.23 61.22 -2.55
N ALA A 10 3.55 61.27 -2.58
CA ALA A 10 4.41 60.76 -1.52
C ALA A 10 4.39 61.67 -0.27
N ILE A 11 4.46 61.06 0.90
CA ILE A 11 4.90 61.73 2.14
C ILE A 11 5.99 60.92 2.81
N ALA A 12 7.18 61.47 2.80
CA ALA A 12 8.33 60.98 3.56
C ALA A 12 8.23 61.54 5.01
N GLY A 13 8.34 60.67 5.98
CA GLY A 13 8.47 61.03 7.40
C GLY A 13 9.68 60.31 7.99
N ALA A 14 10.77 61.02 8.17
CA ALA A 14 11.92 60.60 8.94
C ALA A 14 11.65 60.75 10.42
N ALA A 15 11.90 59.73 11.21
CA ALA A 15 11.98 59.82 12.67
C ALA A 15 13.15 58.97 13.20
N SER A 16 13.90 59.61 14.01
CA SER A 16 15.28 59.45 14.47
C SER A 16 15.52 58.25 15.38
N ILE A 17 16.72 57.72 15.28
CA ILE A 17 17.37 56.70 16.08
C ILE A 17 17.60 57.20 17.51
N ALA A 18 17.23 56.39 18.52
CA ALA A 18 17.83 56.48 19.83
C ALA A 18 18.44 55.13 20.21
N ILE A 19 19.79 55.07 20.16
CA ILE A 19 20.59 53.94 20.65
C ILE A 19 20.70 54.09 22.17
N ILE A 20 20.13 53.14 22.91
CA ILE A 20 20.48 52.90 24.31
C ILE A 20 21.22 51.59 24.41
N ALA A 21 22.54 51.65 24.55
CA ALA A 21 23.39 50.53 24.91
C ALA A 21 23.34 50.35 26.44
N THR A 22 22.73 49.24 26.87
CA THR A 22 22.96 48.72 28.21
C THR A 22 23.47 47.30 28.05
N GLY A 23 24.76 47.13 28.35
CA GLY A 23 25.40 45.82 28.45
C GLY A 23 24.90 45.08 29.67
N CYS A 24 24.59 43.80 29.49
CA CYS A 24 24.55 42.82 30.57
C CYS A 24 25.27 41.56 30.11
N SER A 25 26.06 41.05 31.01
CA SER A 25 26.92 39.87 30.90
C SER A 25 26.15 38.59 30.57
N PRO A 26 26.81 37.60 29.98
CA PRO A 26 26.19 36.30 29.71
C PRO A 26 26.10 35.50 31.00
N SER A 27 24.89 35.28 31.50
CA SER A 27 24.62 34.12 32.36
C SER A 27 24.33 32.92 31.42
N SER A 28 25.27 31.99 31.44
CA SER A 28 25.09 30.66 30.89
C SER A 28 23.98 29.94 31.69
N ASP A 29 22.77 29.97 31.17
CA ASP A 29 21.74 29.02 31.54
C ASP A 29 21.45 28.19 30.29
N SER A 30 22.07 26.99 30.22
CA SER A 30 21.82 25.99 29.23
C SER A 30 20.54 25.25 29.60
N GLY A 31 19.40 25.90 29.38
CA GLY A 31 18.14 25.23 29.20
C GLY A 31 17.94 25.04 27.71
N GLU A 32 18.02 23.84 27.21
CA GLU A 32 17.54 23.47 25.88
C GLU A 32 16.05 23.78 25.83
N GLU A 33 15.69 24.99 25.37
CA GLU A 33 14.38 25.21 24.78
C GLU A 33 14.39 24.41 23.46
N GLY A 34 13.82 23.21 23.47
CA GLY A 34 13.58 22.44 22.26
C GLY A 34 12.83 23.31 21.27
N GLY A 35 13.50 23.73 20.19
CA GLY A 35 12.88 24.55 19.15
C GLY A 35 11.67 23.83 18.57
N LYS A 36 10.62 24.56 18.18
CA LYS A 36 9.48 23.97 17.48
C LYS A 36 9.94 23.31 16.17
N VAL A 37 9.53 22.08 15.97
CA VAL A 37 9.83 21.26 14.79
C VAL A 37 8.52 20.99 14.06
N GLU A 38 8.46 21.29 12.77
CA GLU A 38 7.38 20.85 11.89
C GLU A 38 7.90 19.67 11.05
N LEU A 39 7.24 18.54 11.17
CA LEU A 39 7.52 17.33 10.40
C LEU A 39 6.47 17.12 9.32
N SER A 40 6.90 16.93 8.11
CA SER A 40 6.05 16.53 6.99
C SER A 40 6.06 15.01 6.85
N LEU A 41 4.87 14.40 6.82
CA LEU A 41 4.65 12.98 6.57
C LEU A 41 3.92 12.84 5.23
N ALA A 42 4.48 12.13 4.28
CA ALA A 42 3.86 11.83 3.00
C ALA A 42 3.47 10.34 2.93
N THR A 43 2.18 10.08 2.69
CA THR A 43 1.64 8.73 2.48
C THR A 43 0.78 8.70 1.21
N PHE A 44 0.18 7.56 0.92
CA PHE A 44 -0.78 7.36 -0.17
C PHE A 44 -1.94 6.48 0.33
N ASN A 45 -3.07 6.45 -0.37
CA ASN A 45 -4.26 5.73 0.05
C ASN A 45 -4.62 6.04 1.52
N ASP A 46 -5.00 5.02 2.30
CA ASP A 46 -5.25 5.16 3.74
C ASP A 46 -4.35 4.23 4.55
N PHE A 47 -3.43 4.81 5.32
CA PHE A 47 -2.51 4.11 6.20
C PHE A 47 -3.09 3.89 7.62
N GLY A 48 -4.30 4.36 7.88
CA GLY A 48 -4.86 4.37 9.22
C GLY A 48 -4.22 5.40 10.16
N TYR A 49 -3.38 6.30 9.64
CA TYR A 49 -2.80 7.41 10.38
C TYR A 49 -3.79 8.57 10.44
N THR A 50 -4.78 8.45 11.33
CA THR A 50 -5.81 9.48 11.54
C THR A 50 -5.25 10.70 12.24
N ASP A 51 -5.98 11.82 12.19
CA ASP A 51 -5.61 13.03 12.89
C ASP A 51 -5.51 12.80 14.42
N GLU A 52 -6.36 11.92 14.97
CA GLU A 52 -6.33 11.53 16.36
C GLU A 52 -5.05 10.76 16.72
N LEU A 53 -4.64 9.79 15.90
CA LEU A 53 -3.41 9.04 16.11
C LEU A 53 -2.17 9.95 16.04
N LEU A 54 -2.13 10.86 15.07
CA LEU A 54 -1.03 11.82 14.95
C LEU A 54 -1.03 12.83 16.10
N GLN A 55 -2.21 13.18 16.63
CA GLN A 55 -2.32 14.06 17.80
C GLN A 55 -1.77 13.40 19.07
N GLU A 56 -1.91 12.09 19.25
CA GLU A 56 -1.29 11.38 20.39
C GLU A 56 0.22 11.62 20.43
N TYR A 57 0.91 11.49 19.29
CA TYR A 57 2.34 11.78 19.22
C TYR A 57 2.67 13.24 19.54
N MET A 58 1.88 14.19 19.02
CA MET A 58 2.09 15.61 19.28
C MET A 58 1.83 16.00 20.74
N ASP A 59 0.91 15.30 21.42
CA ASP A 59 0.64 15.51 22.84
C ASP A 59 1.81 15.03 23.73
N GLU A 60 2.46 13.92 23.32
CA GLU A 60 3.68 13.40 23.96
C GLU A 60 4.92 14.24 23.62
N ASN A 61 4.91 14.91 22.46
CA ASN A 61 6.02 15.70 21.93
C ASN A 61 5.56 17.14 21.60
N PRO A 62 5.29 18.01 22.60
CA PRO A 62 4.64 19.30 22.39
C PRO A 62 5.44 20.32 21.60
N ASN A 63 6.69 20.03 21.30
CA ASN A 63 7.54 20.80 20.38
C ASN A 63 7.40 20.37 18.91
N VAL A 64 6.73 19.25 18.63
CA VAL A 64 6.54 18.73 17.28
C VAL A 64 5.14 19.07 16.76
N THR A 65 5.07 19.43 15.49
CA THR A 65 3.82 19.54 14.70
C THR A 65 3.96 18.66 13.48
N ILE A 66 2.93 17.86 13.17
CA ILE A 66 2.95 16.97 12.01
C ILE A 66 2.04 17.54 10.92
N VAL A 67 2.55 17.62 9.70
CA VAL A 67 1.79 17.96 8.49
C VAL A 67 1.69 16.70 7.64
N HIS A 68 0.50 16.10 7.59
CA HIS A 68 0.26 14.87 6.85
C HIS A 68 -0.21 15.17 5.42
N ASN A 69 0.54 14.74 4.44
CA ASN A 69 0.23 14.85 3.00
C ASN A 69 -0.09 13.46 2.46
N ARG A 70 -1.26 13.30 1.83
CA ARG A 70 -1.71 12.01 1.31
C ARG A 70 -1.88 12.09 -0.20
N ALA A 71 -1.12 11.27 -0.95
CA ALA A 71 -1.35 11.06 -2.37
C ALA A 71 -2.56 10.16 -2.60
N ALA A 72 -3.22 10.29 -3.73
CA ALA A 72 -4.40 9.48 -4.04
C ALA A 72 -4.03 8.00 -4.25
N THR A 73 -2.89 7.74 -4.86
CA THR A 73 -2.42 6.38 -5.18
C THR A 73 -0.93 6.20 -4.87
N SER A 74 -0.49 4.94 -4.76
CA SER A 74 0.93 4.57 -4.68
C SER A 74 1.70 5.03 -5.92
N ASN A 75 1.10 4.98 -7.12
CA ASN A 75 1.73 5.41 -8.36
C ASN A 75 2.05 6.92 -8.34
N ASP A 76 1.14 7.74 -7.81
CA ASP A 76 1.37 9.19 -7.65
C ASP A 76 2.49 9.45 -6.64
N ALA A 77 2.52 8.71 -5.52
CA ALA A 77 3.57 8.80 -4.52
C ALA A 77 4.93 8.41 -5.10
N ARG A 78 5.02 7.29 -5.85
CA ARG A 78 6.23 6.86 -6.55
C ARG A 78 6.75 7.93 -7.52
N ALA A 79 5.88 8.48 -8.36
CA ALA A 79 6.25 9.51 -9.33
C ALA A 79 6.84 10.75 -8.62
N ASN A 80 6.20 11.21 -7.53
CA ASN A 80 6.70 12.31 -6.71
C ASN A 80 8.04 11.98 -6.05
N TYR A 81 8.17 10.77 -5.49
CA TYR A 81 9.36 10.30 -4.79
C TYR A 81 10.59 10.34 -5.71
N PHE A 82 10.58 9.65 -6.85
CA PHE A 82 11.72 9.60 -7.76
C PHE A 82 12.01 10.93 -8.48
N GLN A 83 11.00 11.77 -8.67
CA GLN A 83 11.23 13.12 -9.19
C GLN A 83 12.07 13.97 -8.24
N LYS A 84 11.97 13.77 -6.93
CA LYS A 84 12.55 14.61 -5.88
C LYS A 84 13.70 13.95 -5.13
N LEU A 85 13.84 12.63 -5.19
CA LEU A 85 14.87 11.88 -4.48
C LEU A 85 16.28 12.46 -4.75
N GLY A 86 17.03 12.73 -3.68
CA GLY A 86 18.34 13.38 -3.75
C GLY A 86 18.32 14.89 -4.04
N LYS A 87 17.11 15.49 -4.12
CA LYS A 87 16.89 16.93 -4.29
C LYS A 87 16.12 17.47 -3.09
N GLU A 88 15.74 18.75 -3.16
CA GLU A 88 14.81 19.34 -2.19
C GLU A 88 13.36 18.99 -2.56
N GLY A 89 12.47 18.89 -1.56
CA GLY A 89 11.02 18.83 -1.71
C GLY A 89 10.39 17.47 -1.47
N LEU A 90 11.14 16.45 -1.00
CA LEU A 90 10.56 15.31 -0.30
C LEU A 90 10.07 15.73 1.09
N ALA A 91 9.11 15.01 1.64
CA ALA A 91 8.72 15.13 3.03
C ALA A 91 9.85 14.65 3.96
N ASP A 92 9.76 14.99 5.25
CA ASP A 92 10.69 14.46 6.26
C ASP A 92 10.55 12.94 6.41
N ILE A 93 9.33 12.41 6.18
CA ILE A 93 9.03 10.97 6.14
C ILE A 93 8.23 10.68 4.88
N GLU A 94 8.68 9.70 4.09
CA GLU A 94 8.04 9.27 2.85
C GLU A 94 7.62 7.80 2.95
N ALA A 95 6.36 7.51 2.66
CA ALA A 95 5.89 6.15 2.50
C ALA A 95 6.28 5.59 1.14
N VAL A 96 6.80 4.37 1.12
CA VAL A 96 7.27 3.64 -0.06
C VAL A 96 6.60 2.27 -0.09
N GLU A 97 5.87 1.97 -1.15
CA GLU A 97 5.15 0.71 -1.31
C GLU A 97 6.09 -0.41 -1.78
N VAL A 98 5.81 -1.64 -1.37
CA VAL A 98 6.69 -2.80 -1.55
C VAL A 98 7.04 -3.11 -3.02
N ASP A 99 6.15 -2.83 -3.97
CA ASP A 99 6.37 -3.14 -5.39
C ASP A 99 7.43 -2.24 -6.06
N TRP A 100 7.75 -1.09 -5.46
CA TRP A 100 8.79 -0.20 -5.93
C TRP A 100 9.84 0.15 -4.86
N PHE A 101 9.78 -0.54 -3.71
CA PHE A 101 10.75 -0.30 -2.64
C PHE A 101 12.19 -0.71 -3.05
N THR A 102 12.35 -1.84 -3.75
CA THR A 102 13.68 -2.28 -4.24
C THR A 102 14.27 -1.32 -5.27
N GLU A 103 13.44 -0.63 -6.06
CA GLU A 103 13.91 0.48 -6.90
C GLU A 103 14.45 1.64 -6.05
N ALA A 104 13.76 1.99 -4.95
CA ALA A 104 14.23 3.01 -4.00
C ALA A 104 15.51 2.58 -3.28
N MET A 105 15.67 1.28 -2.99
CA MET A 105 16.88 0.72 -2.36
C MET A 105 18.16 0.90 -3.19
N GLN A 106 18.05 1.10 -4.51
CA GLN A 106 19.20 1.46 -5.34
C GLN A 106 19.82 2.82 -4.96
N TYR A 107 19.10 3.61 -4.19
CA TYR A 107 19.48 4.93 -3.68
C TYR A 107 19.53 4.93 -2.14
N SER A 108 19.82 3.79 -1.51
CA SER A 108 19.83 3.64 -0.03
C SER A 108 20.77 4.65 0.66
N ASP A 109 21.83 5.09 -0.02
CA ASP A 109 22.75 6.14 0.47
C ASP A 109 22.03 7.49 0.73
N LEU A 110 20.89 7.73 0.09
CA LEU A 110 20.09 8.94 0.27
C LEU A 110 19.06 8.80 1.41
N LEU A 111 19.01 7.63 2.06
CA LEU A 111 18.09 7.34 3.16
C LEU A 111 18.84 7.24 4.49
N ALA A 112 18.21 7.72 5.54
CA ALA A 112 18.72 7.59 6.90
C ALA A 112 18.58 6.13 7.38
N GLU A 113 19.56 5.68 8.16
CA GLU A 113 19.52 4.35 8.78
C GLU A 113 18.53 4.33 9.94
N VAL A 114 17.72 3.30 9.98
CA VAL A 114 16.80 3.00 11.10
C VAL A 114 17.61 2.74 12.37
N PRO A 115 17.21 3.27 13.55
CA PRO A 115 17.91 3.04 14.80
C PRO A 115 18.13 1.56 15.10
N ALA A 116 19.31 1.22 15.64
CA ALA A 116 19.71 -0.18 15.83
C ALA A 116 18.82 -0.97 16.80
N ASP A 117 18.16 -0.30 17.73
CA ASP A 117 17.21 -0.88 18.69
C ASP A 117 15.84 -1.21 18.08
N ALA A 118 15.57 -0.72 16.88
CA ALA A 118 14.39 -1.07 16.12
C ALA A 118 14.59 -2.32 15.23
N LYS A 119 15.84 -2.78 15.01
CA LYS A 119 16.13 -3.96 14.20
C LYS A 119 15.58 -5.23 14.85
N GLY A 120 15.06 -6.17 14.04
CA GLY A 120 14.49 -7.45 14.48
C GLY A 120 13.04 -7.36 14.95
N ARG A 121 12.34 -6.25 14.73
CA ARG A 121 10.92 -6.07 15.10
C ARG A 121 9.95 -6.56 14.03
N TRP A 122 10.36 -6.54 12.78
CA TRP A 122 9.50 -6.91 11.66
C TRP A 122 9.71 -8.36 11.24
N LEU A 123 8.76 -8.88 10.48
CA LEU A 123 8.92 -10.18 9.84
C LEU A 123 10.24 -10.24 9.06
N ASP A 124 10.94 -11.36 9.13
CA ASP A 124 12.30 -11.52 8.57
C ASP A 124 12.39 -11.07 7.10
N TRP A 125 11.43 -11.48 6.28
CA TRP A 125 11.40 -11.10 4.86
C TRP A 125 11.15 -9.59 4.65
N LYS A 126 10.35 -8.97 5.54
CA LYS A 126 10.02 -7.54 5.49
C LYS A 126 11.25 -6.70 5.85
N GLU A 127 11.98 -7.09 6.89
CA GLU A 127 13.20 -6.43 7.31
C GLU A 127 14.35 -6.66 6.31
N ALA A 128 14.48 -7.89 5.79
CA ALA A 128 15.49 -8.21 4.78
C ALA A 128 15.33 -7.36 3.52
N ALA A 129 14.10 -7.12 3.03
CA ALA A 129 13.84 -6.26 1.88
C ALA A 129 14.23 -4.79 2.11
N ALA A 130 14.24 -4.32 3.36
CA ALA A 130 14.62 -2.96 3.75
C ALA A 130 16.08 -2.82 4.20
N THR A 131 16.85 -3.90 4.16
CA THR A 131 18.27 -3.92 4.51
C THR A 131 19.12 -3.87 3.24
N ASP A 132 20.00 -2.87 3.15
CA ASP A 132 20.87 -2.70 1.99
C ASP A 132 22.08 -3.63 1.98
N GLY A 133 22.89 -3.58 0.92
CA GLY A 133 24.07 -4.43 0.74
C GLY A 133 25.17 -4.23 1.80
N ASP A 134 25.15 -3.13 2.53
CA ASP A 134 26.07 -2.81 3.63
C ASP A 134 25.50 -3.21 5.01
N GLY A 135 24.29 -3.78 5.05
CA GLY A 135 23.61 -4.22 6.26
C GLY A 135 22.92 -3.08 7.03
N ARG A 136 22.68 -1.92 6.36
CA ARG A 136 21.90 -0.84 6.96
C ARG A 136 20.40 -1.08 6.69
N LEU A 137 19.59 -1.05 7.73
CA LEU A 137 18.14 -1.00 7.61
C LEU A 137 17.72 0.45 7.34
N VAL A 138 17.02 0.73 6.24
CA VAL A 138 16.69 2.10 5.80
C VAL A 138 15.18 2.33 5.63
N GLY A 139 14.35 1.38 6.01
CA GLY A 139 12.89 1.48 5.97
C GLY A 139 12.25 0.87 7.21
N PHE A 140 11.30 1.58 7.79
CA PHE A 140 10.46 1.11 8.87
C PHE A 140 9.25 0.39 8.26
N GLY A 141 9.08 -0.91 8.44
CA GLY A 141 7.92 -1.64 7.93
C GLY A 141 6.62 -1.14 8.55
N THR A 142 5.65 -0.75 7.72
CA THR A 142 4.32 -0.32 8.19
C THR A 142 3.37 -1.50 8.28
N ASP A 143 2.93 -1.97 7.17
CA ASP A 143 1.94 -3.03 7.03
C ASP A 143 2.41 -4.13 6.07
N ILE A 144 1.64 -5.18 6.03
CA ILE A 144 1.66 -6.22 5.00
C ILE A 144 0.22 -6.42 4.50
N GLY A 145 0.06 -7.08 3.36
CA GLY A 145 -1.24 -7.35 2.76
C GLY A 145 -1.57 -8.84 2.66
N PRO A 146 -1.69 -9.58 3.77
CA PRO A 146 -2.08 -10.98 3.72
C PRO A 146 -3.50 -11.07 3.15
N GLN A 147 -3.66 -11.90 2.11
CA GLN A 147 -4.89 -11.94 1.32
C GLN A 147 -5.87 -13.00 1.83
N GLY A 148 -7.13 -12.56 1.96
CA GLY A 148 -8.31 -13.41 2.01
C GLY A 148 -9.19 -13.22 0.79
N VAL A 149 -10.45 -13.62 0.89
CA VAL A 149 -11.48 -13.34 -0.13
C VAL A 149 -12.62 -12.56 0.50
N CYS A 150 -12.81 -11.31 0.04
CA CYS A 150 -14.03 -10.56 0.33
C CYS A 150 -15.12 -10.97 -0.66
N TYR A 151 -16.34 -11.18 -0.18
CA TYR A 151 -17.44 -11.63 -1.02
C TYR A 151 -18.76 -10.97 -0.65
N ARG A 152 -19.69 -10.94 -1.59
CA ARG A 152 -21.06 -10.47 -1.45
C ARG A 152 -21.97 -11.65 -1.11
N SER A 153 -22.30 -11.84 0.16
CA SER A 153 -23.14 -12.94 0.63
C SER A 153 -24.52 -12.95 -0.03
N ASP A 154 -25.10 -11.80 -0.30
CA ASP A 154 -26.37 -11.66 -1.02
C ASP A 154 -26.28 -12.12 -2.50
N LEU A 155 -25.16 -11.86 -3.17
CA LEU A 155 -24.92 -12.31 -4.55
C LEU A 155 -24.59 -13.81 -4.60
N PHE A 156 -23.89 -14.34 -3.59
CA PHE A 156 -23.67 -15.78 -3.42
C PHE A 156 -25.02 -16.52 -3.22
N ALA A 157 -25.89 -15.97 -2.34
CA ALA A 157 -27.24 -16.52 -2.16
C ALA A 157 -28.04 -16.55 -3.47
N ALA A 158 -27.97 -15.48 -4.27
CA ALA A 158 -28.66 -15.40 -5.56
C ALA A 158 -28.17 -16.45 -6.57
N ALA A 159 -26.93 -16.89 -6.44
CA ALA A 159 -26.33 -17.96 -7.25
C ALA A 159 -26.59 -19.37 -6.68
N GLY A 160 -27.21 -19.49 -5.50
CA GLY A 160 -27.39 -20.76 -4.79
C GLY A 160 -26.10 -21.29 -4.15
N LEU A 161 -25.11 -20.42 -3.93
CA LEU A 161 -23.87 -20.73 -3.23
C LEU A 161 -24.03 -20.51 -1.71
N PRO A 162 -23.16 -21.10 -0.86
CA PRO A 162 -23.10 -20.81 0.57
C PRO A 162 -22.93 -19.32 0.85
N THR A 163 -23.41 -18.87 2.02
CA THR A 163 -23.31 -17.47 2.45
C THR A 163 -22.60 -17.29 3.78
N ASP A 164 -22.51 -18.37 4.58
CA ASP A 164 -21.72 -18.39 5.80
C ASP A 164 -20.22 -18.37 5.46
N ARG A 165 -19.43 -17.55 6.15
CA ARG A 165 -18.01 -17.33 5.83
C ARG A 165 -17.14 -18.59 5.92
N ALA A 166 -17.46 -19.51 6.86
CA ALA A 166 -16.72 -20.76 6.99
C ALA A 166 -17.08 -21.73 5.86
N GLU A 167 -18.36 -21.75 5.43
CA GLU A 167 -18.81 -22.56 4.29
C GLU A 167 -18.24 -21.98 2.97
N VAL A 168 -18.15 -20.64 2.84
CA VAL A 168 -17.54 -19.99 1.69
C VAL A 168 -16.03 -20.26 1.65
N ALA A 169 -15.34 -20.20 2.81
CA ALA A 169 -13.94 -20.57 2.89
C ALA A 169 -13.71 -22.01 2.44
N ALA A 170 -14.52 -22.96 2.93
CA ALA A 170 -14.43 -24.37 2.53
C ALA A 170 -14.76 -24.59 1.04
N LEU A 171 -15.67 -23.81 0.46
CA LEU A 171 -16.01 -23.87 -0.97
C LEU A 171 -14.83 -23.43 -1.85
N LEU A 172 -14.12 -22.39 -1.44
CA LEU A 172 -13.00 -21.78 -2.18
C LEU A 172 -11.63 -22.37 -1.82
N GLU A 173 -11.56 -23.25 -0.81
CA GLU A 173 -10.33 -23.90 -0.37
C GLU A 173 -9.69 -24.73 -1.51
N GLY A 174 -8.36 -24.68 -1.62
CA GLY A 174 -7.59 -25.40 -2.60
C GLY A 174 -6.78 -24.51 -3.51
N ASP A 175 -6.61 -24.93 -4.73
CA ASP A 175 -5.82 -24.23 -5.75
C ASP A 175 -6.65 -23.24 -6.59
N TRP A 176 -5.97 -22.56 -7.50
CA TRP A 176 -6.60 -21.64 -8.44
C TRP A 176 -7.63 -22.32 -9.34
N ASP A 177 -7.44 -23.60 -9.67
CA ASP A 177 -8.41 -24.34 -10.50
C ASP A 177 -9.74 -24.48 -9.76
N ASN A 178 -9.72 -24.77 -8.44
CA ASN A 178 -10.95 -24.79 -7.66
C ASN A 178 -11.63 -23.43 -7.60
N PHE A 179 -10.84 -22.35 -7.39
CA PHE A 179 -11.37 -20.97 -7.40
C PHE A 179 -12.07 -20.65 -8.73
N PHE A 180 -11.45 -20.97 -9.86
CA PHE A 180 -12.05 -20.75 -11.18
C PHE A 180 -13.28 -21.61 -11.42
N ASN A 181 -13.30 -22.86 -10.94
CA ASN A 181 -14.48 -23.72 -11.04
C ASN A 181 -15.69 -23.16 -10.28
N VAL A 182 -15.47 -22.58 -9.10
CA VAL A 182 -16.53 -21.89 -8.33
C VAL A 182 -17.00 -20.64 -9.07
N ALA A 183 -16.07 -19.88 -9.63
CA ALA A 183 -16.39 -18.70 -10.43
C ALA A 183 -17.24 -19.04 -11.67
N ASP A 184 -16.91 -20.14 -12.37
CA ASP A 184 -17.69 -20.63 -13.51
C ASP A 184 -19.10 -21.07 -13.07
N GLN A 185 -19.26 -21.72 -11.91
CA GLN A 185 -20.58 -22.03 -11.34
C GLN A 185 -21.41 -20.78 -11.08
N TYR A 186 -20.80 -19.76 -10.44
CA TYR A 186 -21.48 -18.49 -10.19
C TYR A 186 -21.91 -17.83 -11.51
N LYS A 187 -21.02 -17.76 -12.49
CA LYS A 187 -21.32 -17.17 -13.80
C LYS A 187 -22.41 -17.93 -14.55
N ALA A 188 -22.37 -19.26 -14.50
CA ALA A 188 -23.40 -20.10 -15.12
C ALA A 188 -24.79 -19.88 -14.48
N ALA A 189 -24.84 -19.66 -13.15
CA ALA A 189 -26.09 -19.44 -12.42
C ALA A 189 -26.65 -18.02 -12.61
N THR A 190 -25.80 -17.00 -12.75
CA THR A 190 -26.20 -15.60 -12.71
C THR A 190 -26.03 -14.84 -14.01
N GLY A 191 -25.15 -15.30 -14.88
CA GLY A 191 -24.69 -14.58 -16.09
C GLY A 191 -23.78 -13.39 -15.79
N LYS A 192 -23.38 -13.19 -14.52
CA LYS A 192 -22.56 -12.06 -14.07
C LYS A 192 -21.09 -12.46 -13.81
N PRO A 193 -20.16 -11.50 -13.86
CA PRO A 193 -18.79 -11.71 -13.42
C PRO A 193 -18.72 -12.19 -11.96
N PHE A 194 -17.73 -13.03 -11.66
CA PHE A 194 -17.49 -13.50 -10.29
C PHE A 194 -16.53 -12.59 -9.55
N ILE A 195 -15.43 -12.19 -10.20
CA ILE A 195 -14.37 -11.38 -9.60
C ILE A 195 -14.36 -9.95 -10.17
N ASP A 196 -13.83 -9.02 -9.39
CA ASP A 196 -13.72 -7.60 -9.72
C ASP A 196 -12.80 -7.34 -10.91
N SER A 197 -11.60 -7.94 -10.93
CA SER A 197 -10.55 -7.60 -11.87
C SER A 197 -9.69 -8.81 -12.25
N ALA A 198 -9.35 -8.94 -13.53
CA ALA A 198 -8.40 -9.94 -14.02
C ALA A 198 -6.98 -9.67 -13.49
N ASN A 199 -6.60 -8.40 -13.37
CA ASN A 199 -5.28 -8.02 -12.86
C ASN A 199 -5.11 -8.31 -11.37
N SER A 200 -6.20 -8.38 -10.56
CA SER A 200 -6.09 -8.85 -9.17
C SER A 200 -5.69 -10.33 -9.09
N VAL A 201 -6.16 -11.15 -10.04
CA VAL A 201 -5.74 -12.56 -10.15
C VAL A 201 -4.28 -12.67 -10.59
N LEU A 202 -3.85 -11.84 -11.56
CA LEU A 202 -2.43 -11.77 -11.95
C LEU A 202 -1.55 -11.43 -10.76
N GLN A 203 -1.92 -10.41 -9.99
CA GLN A 203 -1.22 -10.02 -8.77
C GLN A 203 -1.15 -11.18 -7.77
N GLY A 204 -2.27 -11.90 -7.58
CA GLY A 204 -2.34 -13.05 -6.69
C GLY A 204 -1.39 -14.18 -7.10
N LEU A 205 -1.38 -14.54 -8.38
CA LEU A 205 -0.49 -15.57 -8.93
C LEU A 205 0.99 -15.17 -8.83
N VAL A 206 1.33 -13.95 -9.25
CA VAL A 206 2.72 -13.46 -9.21
C VAL A 206 3.24 -13.35 -7.78
N ASN A 207 2.42 -12.94 -6.82
CA ASN A 207 2.81 -12.86 -5.41
C ASN A 207 2.94 -14.22 -4.69
N GLN A 208 2.75 -15.32 -5.40
CA GLN A 208 3.03 -16.68 -4.92
C GLN A 208 4.31 -17.28 -5.52
N LEU A 209 5.00 -16.56 -6.40
CA LEU A 209 6.27 -16.98 -6.98
C LEU A 209 7.43 -16.53 -6.09
N GLU A 210 8.47 -17.35 -5.93
CA GLU A 210 9.70 -16.94 -5.23
C GLU A 210 10.42 -15.82 -6.00
N THR A 211 10.51 -15.96 -7.31
CA THR A 211 11.11 -14.99 -8.23
C THR A 211 10.09 -14.64 -9.32
N ALA A 212 9.85 -13.35 -9.52
CA ALA A 212 8.99 -12.90 -10.61
C ALA A 212 9.79 -12.51 -11.86
N TYR A 213 10.43 -11.35 -11.87
CA TYR A 213 11.05 -10.75 -13.04
C TYR A 213 12.56 -10.62 -12.96
N GLU A 214 13.12 -10.63 -11.77
CA GLU A 214 14.54 -10.46 -11.49
C GLU A 214 14.98 -11.43 -10.39
N GLU A 215 16.19 -11.97 -10.55
CA GLU A 215 16.86 -12.72 -9.49
C GLU A 215 17.49 -11.77 -8.46
N PRO A 216 17.78 -12.24 -7.22
CA PRO A 216 18.39 -11.39 -6.18
C PRO A 216 19.77 -10.81 -6.57
N ASP A 217 20.45 -11.37 -7.56
CA ASP A 217 21.72 -10.85 -8.11
C ASP A 217 21.53 -9.75 -9.16
N GLY A 218 20.28 -9.37 -9.46
CA GLY A 218 19.92 -8.38 -10.47
C GLY A 218 19.78 -8.93 -11.90
N THR A 219 19.89 -10.25 -12.09
CA THR A 219 19.65 -10.86 -13.41
C THR A 219 18.18 -10.76 -13.77
N ILE A 220 17.87 -10.12 -14.89
CA ILE A 220 16.50 -10.04 -15.42
C ILE A 220 16.13 -11.38 -16.05
N VAL A 221 15.07 -12.00 -15.54
CA VAL A 221 14.52 -13.26 -16.03
C VAL A 221 13.08 -13.13 -16.54
N ALA A 222 12.57 -11.92 -16.62
CA ALA A 222 11.16 -11.60 -16.90
C ALA A 222 10.57 -12.37 -18.08
N THR A 223 11.28 -12.43 -19.23
CA THR A 223 10.80 -13.07 -20.46
C THR A 223 11.22 -14.54 -20.57
N GLU A 224 12.04 -15.03 -19.65
CA GLU A 224 12.55 -16.40 -19.63
C GLU A 224 11.93 -17.23 -18.49
N ASN A 225 11.24 -16.57 -17.54
CA ASN A 225 10.58 -17.22 -16.43
C ASN A 225 9.25 -17.86 -16.88
N PRO A 226 9.16 -19.20 -16.95
CA PRO A 226 7.96 -19.89 -17.41
C PRO A 226 6.76 -19.63 -16.47
N ASP A 227 6.97 -19.38 -15.18
CA ASP A 227 5.91 -19.17 -14.22
C ASP A 227 5.18 -17.84 -14.49
N ILE A 228 5.86 -16.85 -15.05
CA ILE A 228 5.25 -15.58 -15.48
C ILE A 228 4.39 -15.79 -16.75
N GLU A 229 4.88 -16.56 -17.72
CA GLU A 229 4.10 -16.89 -18.91
C GLU A 229 2.85 -17.73 -18.54
N ASP A 230 3.01 -18.69 -17.63
CA ASP A 230 1.90 -19.51 -17.12
C ASP A 230 0.89 -18.67 -16.33
N ALA A 231 1.34 -17.72 -15.50
CA ALA A 231 0.45 -16.80 -14.80
C ALA A 231 -0.34 -15.93 -15.78
N TYR A 232 0.32 -15.34 -16.78
CA TYR A 232 -0.35 -14.56 -17.83
C TYR A 232 -1.37 -15.39 -18.59
N ASN A 233 -1.00 -16.59 -19.04
CA ASN A 233 -1.90 -17.48 -19.78
C ASN A 233 -3.10 -17.88 -18.93
N THR A 234 -2.88 -18.25 -17.68
CA THR A 234 -3.96 -18.57 -16.72
C THR A 234 -4.93 -17.40 -16.56
N VAL A 235 -4.41 -16.18 -16.39
CA VAL A 235 -5.27 -14.98 -16.23
C VAL A 235 -6.09 -14.74 -17.50
N VAL A 236 -5.47 -14.78 -18.67
CA VAL A 236 -6.18 -14.54 -19.93
C VAL A 236 -7.24 -15.61 -20.19
N GLU A 237 -6.94 -16.86 -19.94
CA GLU A 237 -7.84 -17.99 -20.27
C GLU A 237 -8.93 -18.18 -19.21
N ARG A 238 -8.62 -17.96 -17.93
CA ARG A 238 -9.52 -18.31 -16.83
C ARG A 238 -10.09 -17.09 -16.09
N ALA A 239 -9.29 -16.04 -15.83
CA ALA A 239 -9.72 -14.88 -15.06
C ALA A 239 -10.45 -13.84 -15.92
N VAL A 240 -9.94 -13.51 -17.11
CA VAL A 240 -10.59 -12.55 -18.02
C VAL A 240 -12.07 -12.88 -18.26
N PRO A 241 -12.46 -14.13 -18.55
CA PRO A 241 -13.87 -14.45 -18.78
C PRO A 241 -14.81 -14.24 -17.59
N ILE A 242 -14.29 -14.28 -16.35
CA ILE A 242 -15.07 -14.17 -15.12
C ILE A 242 -14.92 -12.83 -14.41
N SER A 243 -14.16 -11.90 -14.96
CA SER A 243 -13.87 -10.59 -14.38
C SER A 243 -14.84 -9.52 -14.88
N ALA A 244 -15.14 -8.56 -14.01
CA ALA A 244 -15.93 -7.37 -14.36
C ALA A 244 -15.07 -6.33 -15.08
N TYR A 245 -13.80 -6.21 -14.68
CA TYR A 245 -12.81 -5.25 -15.21
C TYR A 245 -11.49 -5.94 -15.53
N ALA A 246 -10.69 -5.31 -16.37
CA ALA A 246 -9.30 -5.70 -16.55
C ALA A 246 -8.48 -5.30 -15.31
N GLY A 247 -8.49 -4.01 -14.95
CA GLY A 247 -7.75 -3.42 -13.85
C GLY A 247 -8.65 -2.83 -12.78
N GLN A 248 -8.03 -2.34 -11.72
CA GLN A 248 -8.63 -1.70 -10.56
C GLN A 248 -8.35 -0.18 -10.56
N TRP A 249 -8.86 0.54 -9.56
CA TRP A 249 -8.55 1.95 -9.25
C TRP A 249 -9.17 2.98 -10.20
N SER A 250 -10.09 2.58 -11.10
CA SER A 250 -10.90 3.53 -11.86
C SER A 250 -12.17 3.92 -11.10
N ASP A 251 -12.76 5.07 -11.44
CA ASP A 251 -14.04 5.51 -10.85
C ASP A 251 -15.15 4.47 -11.05
N ASP A 252 -15.18 3.81 -12.21
CA ASP A 252 -16.15 2.76 -12.53
C ASP A 252 -15.92 1.51 -11.64
N TRP A 253 -14.67 1.12 -11.44
CA TRP A 253 -14.33 0.01 -10.53
C TRP A 253 -14.72 0.33 -9.08
N PHE A 254 -14.46 1.55 -8.59
CA PHE A 254 -14.93 1.96 -7.26
C PHE A 254 -16.45 1.89 -7.13
N ALA A 255 -17.18 2.40 -8.14
CA ALA A 255 -18.64 2.37 -8.14
C ALA A 255 -19.22 0.95 -8.20
N SER A 256 -18.51 0.00 -8.82
CA SER A 256 -18.95 -1.39 -8.97
C SER A 256 -19.12 -2.14 -7.66
N MET A 257 -18.36 -1.76 -6.61
CA MET A 257 -18.46 -2.34 -5.25
C MET A 257 -19.87 -2.14 -4.67
N ALA A 258 -20.48 -0.97 -4.94
CA ALA A 258 -21.85 -0.67 -4.51
C ALA A 258 -22.88 -1.29 -5.46
N ASN A 259 -22.60 -1.34 -6.75
CA ASN A 259 -23.56 -1.77 -7.78
C ASN A 259 -23.75 -3.30 -7.86
N GLY A 260 -22.85 -4.09 -7.25
CA GLY A 260 -22.90 -5.56 -7.28
C GLY A 260 -22.66 -6.12 -8.69
N GLU A 261 -21.66 -5.58 -9.37
CA GLU A 261 -21.26 -6.03 -10.70
C GLU A 261 -20.46 -7.32 -10.67
N PHE A 262 -19.85 -7.62 -9.54
CA PHE A 262 -19.11 -8.85 -9.24
C PHE A 262 -19.43 -9.35 -7.83
N ALA A 263 -19.07 -10.59 -7.52
CA ALA A 263 -19.44 -11.25 -6.28
C ALA A 263 -18.28 -11.44 -5.28
N ALA A 264 -17.03 -11.43 -5.72
CA ALA A 264 -15.86 -11.67 -4.90
C ALA A 264 -14.67 -10.80 -5.32
N MET A 265 -13.76 -10.56 -4.38
CA MET A 265 -12.47 -9.89 -4.59
C MET A 265 -11.38 -10.64 -3.84
N LEU A 266 -10.18 -10.70 -4.39
CA LEU A 266 -8.98 -10.98 -3.61
C LEU A 266 -8.71 -9.79 -2.69
N CYS A 267 -8.59 -10.03 -1.40
CA CYS A 267 -8.84 -9.00 -0.41
C CYS A 267 -7.81 -9.01 0.72
N PRO A 268 -6.73 -8.23 0.61
CA PRO A 268 -5.90 -7.91 1.75
C PRO A 268 -6.63 -6.98 2.74
N GLY A 269 -6.17 -6.94 3.99
CA GLY A 269 -6.86 -6.20 5.06
C GLY A 269 -7.15 -4.73 4.72
N TRP A 270 -6.21 -4.02 4.08
CA TRP A 270 -6.38 -2.62 3.66
C TRP A 270 -7.50 -2.42 2.61
N MET A 271 -7.84 -3.47 1.84
CA MET A 271 -8.96 -3.41 0.90
C MET A 271 -10.31 -3.28 1.63
N HIS A 272 -10.40 -3.66 2.91
CA HIS A 272 -11.63 -3.47 3.69
C HIS A 272 -12.03 -1.99 3.76
N GLY A 273 -11.05 -1.10 3.99
CA GLY A 273 -11.28 0.35 4.00
C GLY A 273 -11.70 0.88 2.61
N VAL A 274 -11.09 0.35 1.55
CA VAL A 274 -11.46 0.72 0.17
C VAL A 274 -12.91 0.32 -0.14
N ILE A 275 -13.30 -0.91 0.19
CA ILE A 275 -14.67 -1.40 -0.04
C ILE A 275 -15.69 -0.58 0.77
N SER A 276 -15.49 -0.44 2.08
CA SER A 276 -16.43 0.26 2.95
C SER A 276 -16.55 1.74 2.61
N GLY A 277 -15.46 2.38 2.21
CA GLY A 277 -15.44 3.78 1.78
C GLY A 277 -16.19 4.05 0.48
N ASN A 278 -16.17 3.09 -0.46
CA ASN A 278 -16.82 3.25 -1.76
C ASN A 278 -18.23 2.63 -1.83
N ALA A 279 -18.58 1.76 -0.89
CA ALA A 279 -19.89 1.12 -0.84
C ALA A 279 -20.54 1.18 0.56
N PRO A 280 -20.56 2.34 1.26
CA PRO A 280 -20.91 2.43 2.69
C PRO A 280 -22.31 1.93 3.04
N GLU A 281 -23.25 1.98 2.10
CA GLU A 281 -24.65 1.57 2.31
C GLU A 281 -24.91 0.07 1.99
N VAL A 282 -23.88 -0.67 1.54
CA VAL A 282 -24.01 -2.07 1.15
C VAL A 282 -23.80 -2.97 2.36
N THR A 283 -24.77 -3.84 2.65
CA THR A 283 -24.76 -4.71 3.83
C THR A 283 -24.41 -6.17 3.53
N GLY A 284 -24.11 -6.50 2.29
CA GLY A 284 -23.86 -7.89 1.86
C GLY A 284 -22.40 -8.32 1.87
N TRP A 285 -21.46 -7.44 2.16
CA TRP A 285 -20.04 -7.80 2.21
C TRP A 285 -19.67 -8.63 3.43
N ASP A 286 -18.81 -9.64 3.23
CA ASP A 286 -18.24 -10.49 4.27
C ASP A 286 -16.81 -10.91 3.85
N VAL A 287 -16.04 -11.52 4.76
CA VAL A 287 -14.66 -11.97 4.55
C VAL A 287 -14.54 -13.45 4.84
N ALA A 288 -14.03 -14.22 3.88
CA ALA A 288 -13.69 -15.63 4.05
C ALA A 288 -12.19 -15.81 4.31
N ASP A 289 -11.87 -16.63 5.31
CA ASP A 289 -10.50 -17.00 5.67
C ASP A 289 -9.96 -18.06 4.68
N VAL A 290 -9.71 -17.65 3.47
CA VAL A 290 -9.22 -18.49 2.37
C VAL A 290 -8.51 -17.66 1.33
N PHE A 291 -7.49 -18.23 0.70
CA PHE A 291 -6.86 -17.69 -0.50
C PHE A 291 -6.43 -18.85 -1.41
N PRO A 292 -6.67 -18.78 -2.73
CA PRO A 292 -6.29 -19.85 -3.67
C PRO A 292 -4.79 -20.14 -3.60
N GLY A 293 -4.41 -21.42 -3.52
CA GLY A 293 -3.02 -21.83 -3.37
C GLY A 293 -2.45 -21.67 -1.95
N GLY A 294 -3.28 -21.29 -0.96
CA GLY A 294 -2.91 -21.25 0.47
C GLY A 294 -2.71 -19.86 1.03
N GLY A 295 -1.79 -19.08 0.53
CA GLY A 295 -1.51 -17.73 1.03
C GLY A 295 -0.85 -16.84 -0.02
N GLY A 296 -0.99 -15.54 0.13
CA GLY A 296 -0.34 -14.53 -0.71
C GLY A 296 -0.31 -13.20 0.01
N ASN A 297 0.70 -12.40 -0.27
CA ASN A 297 0.83 -11.04 0.23
C ASN A 297 0.70 -10.04 -0.92
N TRP A 298 -0.24 -9.12 -0.81
CA TRP A 298 -0.39 -8.04 -1.77
C TRP A 298 -0.24 -6.69 -1.10
N GLY A 299 0.80 -5.95 -1.50
CA GLY A 299 1.11 -4.63 -0.96
C GLY A 299 1.78 -4.68 0.41
N GLY A 300 1.66 -3.61 1.12
CA GLY A 300 2.40 -3.27 2.31
C GLY A 300 3.48 -2.23 2.00
N SER A 301 3.90 -1.49 3.01
CA SER A 301 4.73 -0.32 2.80
C SER A 301 5.81 -0.16 3.86
N TYR A 302 6.67 0.82 3.62
CA TYR A 302 7.71 1.26 4.54
C TYR A 302 7.63 2.77 4.71
N LEU A 303 8.01 3.29 5.86
CA LEU A 303 8.37 4.69 6.03
C LEU A 303 9.87 4.82 5.84
N THR A 304 10.29 5.75 4.99
CA THR A 304 11.69 6.11 4.78
C THR A 304 11.92 7.55 5.18
N VAL A 305 13.13 7.86 5.64
CA VAL A 305 13.55 9.20 6.03
C VAL A 305 14.68 9.65 5.10
N PRO A 306 14.49 10.70 4.27
CA PRO A 306 15.56 11.23 3.44
C PRO A 306 16.72 11.75 4.30
N ALA A 307 17.95 11.26 4.04
CA ALA A 307 19.14 11.58 4.83
C ALA A 307 19.56 13.07 4.75
N ASN A 308 19.13 13.78 3.71
CA ASN A 308 19.39 15.22 3.53
C ASN A 308 18.29 16.11 4.12
N GLY A 309 17.33 15.54 4.85
CA GLY A 309 16.26 16.27 5.55
C GLY A 309 16.81 17.21 6.62
N LYS A 310 16.01 18.18 7.03
CA LYS A 310 16.39 19.14 8.09
C LYS A 310 16.18 18.60 9.49
N ASN A 311 15.24 17.68 9.66
CA ASN A 311 14.75 17.17 10.94
C ASN A 311 14.88 15.64 11.03
N VAL A 312 16.02 15.10 10.53
CA VAL A 312 16.22 13.64 10.37
C VAL A 312 16.00 12.88 11.68
N ASP A 313 16.58 13.37 12.79
CA ASP A 313 16.47 12.69 14.10
C ASP A 313 15.04 12.65 14.63
N GLU A 314 14.26 13.72 14.45
CA GLU A 314 12.86 13.79 14.85
C GLU A 314 11.97 12.98 13.90
N ALA A 315 12.30 12.97 12.61
CA ALA A 315 11.60 12.15 11.61
C ALA A 315 11.78 10.65 11.90
N LEU A 316 13.01 10.21 12.24
CA LEU A 316 13.28 8.84 12.66
C LEU A 316 12.47 8.45 13.90
N LYS A 317 12.36 9.33 14.91
CA LYS A 317 11.55 9.07 16.12
C LYS A 317 10.06 8.93 15.80
N LEU A 318 9.54 9.78 14.92
CA LEU A 318 8.13 9.69 14.52
C LEU A 318 7.87 8.42 13.69
N ALA A 319 8.75 8.09 12.75
CA ALA A 319 8.63 6.87 11.95
C ALA A 319 8.72 5.61 12.83
N ASP A 320 9.61 5.60 13.81
CA ASP A 320 9.76 4.55 14.80
C ASP A 320 8.48 4.36 15.63
N TRP A 321 7.91 5.46 16.14
CA TRP A 321 6.67 5.46 16.91
C TRP A 321 5.48 4.99 16.05
N LEU A 322 5.32 5.51 14.82
CA LEU A 322 4.23 5.14 13.92
C LEU A 322 4.24 3.66 13.53
N THR A 323 5.40 3.02 13.58
CA THR A 323 5.58 1.62 13.22
C THR A 323 5.76 0.70 14.42
N ALA A 324 5.61 1.18 15.65
CA ALA A 324 5.60 0.33 16.83
C ALA A 324 4.33 -0.56 16.86
N PRO A 325 4.35 -1.73 17.53
CA PRO A 325 3.24 -2.68 17.50
C PRO A 325 1.88 -2.08 17.86
N GLU A 326 1.83 -1.26 18.92
CA GLU A 326 0.59 -0.59 19.36
C GLU A 326 0.00 0.32 18.27
N GLN A 327 0.85 1.12 17.59
CA GLN A 327 0.41 2.04 16.56
C GLN A 327 0.01 1.29 15.27
N GLN A 328 0.69 0.19 14.95
CA GLN A 328 0.27 -0.68 13.85
C GLN A 328 -1.10 -1.32 14.11
N VAL A 329 -1.39 -1.74 15.35
CA VAL A 329 -2.73 -2.22 15.73
C VAL A 329 -3.77 -1.12 15.59
N LYS A 330 -3.49 0.12 16.05
CA LYS A 330 -4.39 1.26 15.86
C LYS A 330 -4.63 1.56 14.38
N ALA A 331 -3.59 1.55 13.56
CA ALA A 331 -3.69 1.74 12.12
C ALA A 331 -4.54 0.66 11.47
N PHE A 332 -4.40 -0.61 11.88
CA PHE A 332 -5.26 -1.70 11.43
C PHE A 332 -6.74 -1.48 11.81
N VAL A 333 -7.03 -1.11 13.03
CA VAL A 333 -8.40 -0.82 13.48
C VAL A 333 -9.02 0.32 12.66
N ASN A 334 -8.22 1.32 12.30
CA ASN A 334 -8.67 2.49 11.56
C ASN A 334 -8.91 2.21 10.06
N ALA A 335 -8.04 1.45 9.41
CA ALA A 335 -8.02 1.31 7.94
C ALA A 335 -7.81 -0.13 7.42
N GLY A 336 -7.60 -1.11 8.30
CA GLY A 336 -7.35 -2.49 7.89
C GLY A 336 -5.90 -2.77 7.44
N THR A 337 -4.98 -1.83 7.61
CA THR A 337 -3.55 -2.00 7.31
C THR A 337 -2.92 -2.99 8.27
N PHE A 338 -2.70 -4.24 7.82
CA PHE A 338 -2.34 -5.34 8.71
C PHE A 338 -0.88 -5.23 9.19
N PRO A 339 -0.61 -5.37 10.52
CA PRO A 339 0.73 -5.17 11.09
C PRO A 339 1.82 -6.02 10.44
N SER A 340 2.99 -5.42 10.21
CA SER A 340 4.19 -6.12 9.74
C SER A 340 5.09 -6.62 10.89
N GLN A 341 4.76 -6.26 12.13
CA GLN A 341 5.46 -6.74 13.33
C GLN A 341 4.70 -7.91 13.97
N SER A 342 5.40 -9.04 14.15
CA SER A 342 4.80 -10.25 14.74
C SER A 342 4.35 -10.05 16.20
N ASP A 343 5.00 -9.16 16.96
CA ASP A 343 4.60 -8.85 18.34
C ASP A 343 3.18 -8.28 18.42
N ALA A 344 2.70 -7.64 17.35
CA ALA A 344 1.33 -7.15 17.25
C ALA A 344 0.29 -8.29 17.16
N TYR A 345 0.68 -9.50 16.74
CA TYR A 345 -0.25 -10.61 16.49
C TYR A 345 -0.83 -11.23 17.77
N GLU A 346 -0.19 -10.98 18.91
CA GLU A 346 -0.70 -11.38 20.23
C GLU A 346 -1.54 -10.28 20.91
N ASP A 347 -1.62 -9.08 20.31
CA ASP A 347 -2.37 -7.95 20.87
C ASP A 347 -3.88 -8.24 20.82
N GLU A 348 -4.58 -8.04 21.95
CA GLU A 348 -6.02 -8.27 22.05
C GLU A 348 -6.82 -7.28 21.17
N GLY A 349 -6.30 -6.07 20.97
CA GLY A 349 -6.90 -5.08 20.07
C GLY A 349 -6.92 -5.53 18.62
N LEU A 350 -5.92 -6.33 18.20
CA LEU A 350 -5.90 -6.97 16.89
C LEU A 350 -6.75 -8.25 16.88
N THR A 351 -6.44 -9.21 17.76
CA THR A 351 -7.01 -10.57 17.67
C THR A 351 -8.50 -10.63 17.97
N ALA A 352 -9.03 -9.73 18.82
CA ALA A 352 -10.45 -9.63 19.11
C ALA A 352 -11.21 -8.67 18.17
N PHE A 353 -10.52 -8.03 17.22
CA PHE A 353 -11.16 -7.05 16.34
C PHE A 353 -12.14 -7.71 15.36
N THR A 354 -13.37 -7.19 15.33
CA THR A 354 -14.41 -7.57 14.38
C THR A 354 -14.83 -6.37 13.56
N ASN A 355 -15.02 -6.54 12.26
CA ASN A 355 -15.42 -5.46 11.37
C ASN A 355 -16.95 -5.50 11.15
N GLU A 356 -17.67 -4.51 11.69
CA GLU A 356 -19.13 -4.43 11.59
C GLU A 356 -19.63 -4.38 10.14
N TYR A 357 -18.92 -3.63 9.28
CA TYR A 357 -19.28 -3.51 7.87
C TYR A 357 -19.26 -4.86 7.14
N PHE A 358 -18.31 -5.72 7.50
CA PHE A 358 -18.19 -7.07 6.96
C PHE A 358 -18.93 -8.12 7.81
N ASN A 359 -20.16 -7.82 8.17
CA ASN A 359 -21.02 -8.74 8.94
C ASN A 359 -20.37 -9.25 10.24
N ASN A 360 -19.68 -8.36 10.96
CA ASN A 360 -18.89 -8.68 12.15
C ASN A 360 -17.85 -9.78 11.92
N ALA A 361 -17.22 -9.79 10.74
CA ALA A 361 -16.12 -10.71 10.47
C ALA A 361 -14.97 -10.48 11.46
N PRO A 362 -14.37 -11.54 12.03
CA PRO A 362 -13.20 -11.44 12.89
C PRO A 362 -11.94 -11.15 12.05
N THR A 363 -11.88 -9.96 11.45
CA THR A 363 -10.84 -9.61 10.46
C THR A 363 -9.45 -9.56 11.06
N GLY A 364 -9.33 -9.32 12.37
CA GLY A 364 -8.05 -9.44 13.07
C GLY A 364 -7.54 -10.88 13.11
N GLU A 365 -8.37 -11.83 13.57
CA GLU A 365 -8.03 -13.25 13.58
C GLU A 365 -7.77 -13.81 12.17
N ILE A 366 -8.62 -13.42 11.20
CA ILE A 366 -8.42 -13.81 9.79
C ILE A 366 -7.09 -13.28 9.30
N GLY A 367 -6.76 -12.01 9.57
CA GLY A 367 -5.51 -11.39 9.16
C GLY A 367 -4.29 -12.13 9.70
N VAL A 368 -4.27 -12.52 10.98
CA VAL A 368 -3.19 -13.31 11.59
C VAL A 368 -3.02 -14.64 10.86
N LYS A 369 -4.11 -15.40 10.66
CA LYS A 369 -4.06 -16.69 9.94
C LYS A 369 -3.58 -16.53 8.49
N ARG A 370 -4.01 -15.48 7.81
CA ARG A 370 -3.58 -15.21 6.44
C ARG A 370 -2.12 -14.78 6.37
N ALA A 371 -1.62 -14.02 7.37
CA ALA A 371 -0.21 -13.68 7.48
C ALA A 371 0.67 -14.92 7.71
N GLU A 372 0.25 -15.83 8.59
CA GLU A 372 0.92 -17.11 8.83
C GLU A 372 0.89 -18.04 7.59
N ALA A 373 -0.12 -17.92 6.73
CA ALA A 373 -0.24 -18.68 5.49
C ALA A 373 0.65 -18.16 4.36
N VAL A 374 1.25 -16.97 4.49
CA VAL A 374 2.23 -16.46 3.52
C VAL A 374 3.55 -17.20 3.69
N THR A 375 3.75 -18.25 2.90
CA THR A 375 4.97 -19.07 2.92
C THR A 375 6.02 -18.62 1.90
N VAL A 376 5.63 -17.76 0.96
CA VAL A 376 6.48 -17.19 -0.08
C VAL A 376 6.41 -15.67 0.02
N ALA A 377 7.55 -15.03 0.18
CA ALA A 377 7.73 -13.60 0.00
C ALA A 377 8.41 -13.38 -1.35
N THR A 378 7.65 -13.01 -2.34
CA THR A 378 8.15 -12.81 -3.71
C THR A 378 9.28 -11.80 -3.73
N TYR A 379 10.44 -12.18 -4.28
CA TYR A 379 11.48 -11.21 -4.53
C TYR A 379 11.03 -10.20 -5.58
N LYS A 380 10.99 -8.94 -5.17
CA LYS A 380 10.61 -7.81 -6.03
C LYS A 380 11.88 -7.02 -6.35
N GLY A 381 12.43 -7.27 -7.55
CA GLY A 381 13.61 -6.58 -8.05
C GLY A 381 13.34 -5.10 -8.37
N ALA A 382 14.37 -4.38 -8.76
CA ALA A 382 14.29 -2.94 -9.03
C ALA A 382 13.36 -2.58 -10.19
N GLN A 383 13.13 -3.51 -11.13
CA GLN A 383 12.25 -3.32 -12.27
C GLN A 383 10.84 -3.92 -12.05
N PHE A 384 10.57 -4.49 -10.86
CA PHE A 384 9.31 -5.20 -10.59
C PHE A 384 8.10 -4.35 -10.96
N PHE A 385 8.02 -3.13 -10.45
CA PHE A 385 6.88 -2.24 -10.70
C PHE A 385 6.64 -2.04 -12.19
N GLN A 386 7.67 -1.75 -12.95
CA GLN A 386 7.57 -1.43 -14.39
C GLN A 386 7.18 -2.66 -15.21
N PHE A 387 7.76 -3.83 -14.90
CA PHE A 387 7.48 -5.07 -15.63
C PHE A 387 6.09 -5.61 -15.30
N HIS A 388 5.69 -5.49 -14.04
CA HIS A 388 4.36 -5.92 -13.59
C HIS A 388 3.26 -5.02 -14.17
N ASP A 389 3.42 -3.70 -14.14
CA ASP A 389 2.49 -2.75 -14.77
C ASP A 389 2.35 -3.01 -16.28
N ALA A 390 3.46 -3.26 -16.98
CA ALA A 390 3.43 -3.63 -18.39
C ALA A 390 2.70 -4.97 -18.64
N LEU A 391 2.83 -5.96 -17.70
CA LEU A 391 2.11 -7.23 -17.82
C LEU A 391 0.61 -7.08 -17.56
N GLN A 392 0.22 -6.25 -16.59
CA GLN A 392 -1.17 -5.88 -16.36
C GLN A 392 -1.78 -5.18 -17.57
N ASN A 393 -1.00 -4.33 -18.25
CA ASN A 393 -1.40 -3.72 -19.51
C ASN A 393 -1.58 -4.74 -20.64
N ALA A 394 -0.75 -5.81 -20.65
CA ALA A 394 -0.94 -6.91 -21.59
C ALA A 394 -2.26 -7.65 -21.36
N VAL A 395 -2.62 -7.95 -20.11
CA VAL A 395 -3.94 -8.52 -19.79
C VAL A 395 -5.07 -7.58 -20.20
N THR A 396 -4.92 -6.28 -19.97
CA THR A 396 -5.92 -5.27 -20.34
C THR A 396 -6.15 -5.21 -21.85
N ARG A 397 -5.10 -5.28 -22.67
CA ARG A 397 -5.23 -5.32 -24.14
C ARG A 397 -6.08 -6.50 -24.63
N VAL A 398 -5.94 -7.66 -23.96
CA VAL A 398 -6.75 -8.86 -24.28
C VAL A 398 -8.18 -8.69 -23.77
N PHE A 399 -8.38 -8.20 -22.55
CA PHE A 399 -9.70 -7.96 -21.97
C PHE A 399 -10.54 -7.03 -22.84
N ASP A 400 -9.93 -5.95 -23.34
CA ASP A 400 -10.57 -4.96 -24.20
C ASP A 400 -10.73 -5.42 -25.67
N GLY A 401 -10.18 -6.60 -26.03
CA GLY A 401 -10.21 -7.13 -27.38
C GLY A 401 -9.34 -6.35 -28.38
N VAL A 402 -8.36 -5.59 -27.89
CA VAL A 402 -7.42 -4.81 -28.72
C VAL A 402 -6.38 -5.73 -29.34
N GLU A 403 -5.89 -6.72 -28.61
CA GLU A 403 -4.95 -7.71 -29.07
C GLU A 403 -5.40 -9.13 -28.63
N ASP A 404 -5.00 -10.15 -29.40
CA ASP A 404 -5.13 -11.53 -28.94
C ASP A 404 -4.04 -11.87 -27.91
N GLN A 405 -4.22 -12.99 -27.19
CA GLN A 405 -3.32 -13.45 -26.14
C GLN A 405 -1.85 -13.50 -26.58
N THR A 406 -1.57 -14.12 -27.74
CA THR A 406 -0.20 -14.28 -28.25
C THR A 406 0.41 -12.93 -28.64
N THR A 407 -0.36 -12.09 -29.33
CA THR A 407 0.11 -10.76 -29.74
C THR A 407 0.42 -9.91 -28.54
N SER A 408 -0.45 -9.89 -27.53
CA SER A 408 -0.27 -9.06 -26.34
C SER A 408 0.90 -9.53 -25.46
N TRP A 409 1.14 -10.84 -25.36
CA TRP A 409 2.34 -11.40 -24.75
C TRP A 409 3.62 -10.95 -25.48
N ASN A 410 3.67 -11.08 -26.80
CA ASN A 410 4.82 -10.65 -27.59
C ASN A 410 5.08 -9.13 -27.51
N THR A 411 4.02 -8.33 -27.38
CA THR A 411 4.13 -6.89 -27.13
C THR A 411 4.80 -6.65 -25.79
N TRP A 412 4.35 -7.32 -24.72
CA TRP A 412 4.98 -7.22 -23.39
C TRP A 412 6.45 -7.67 -23.42
N VAL A 413 6.76 -8.81 -24.03
CA VAL A 413 8.16 -9.28 -24.20
C VAL A 413 9.03 -8.21 -24.86
N THR A 414 8.50 -7.53 -25.88
CA THR A 414 9.22 -6.44 -26.56
C THR A 414 9.43 -5.23 -25.65
N GLU A 415 8.41 -4.86 -24.87
CA GLU A 415 8.45 -3.74 -23.94
C GLU A 415 9.52 -3.95 -22.86
N VAL A 416 9.52 -5.14 -22.19
CA VAL A 416 10.46 -5.42 -21.10
C VAL A 416 11.88 -5.74 -21.58
N SER A 417 12.05 -6.22 -22.81
CA SER A 417 13.38 -6.46 -23.41
C SER A 417 14.13 -5.18 -23.76
N ALA A 418 13.48 -4.02 -23.65
CA ALA A 418 14.11 -2.72 -23.89
C ALA A 418 14.84 -2.17 -22.64
N PHE A 419 14.66 -2.81 -21.49
CA PHE A 419 15.33 -2.48 -20.23
C PHE A 419 16.62 -3.30 -20.06
#